data_ea5769f517d0d9eb5cbc7ad29b0a1c30
#
_entry.id   ea5769f517d0d9eb5cbc7ad29b0a1c30
#
_cell.length_a   1.000
_cell.length_b   1.000
_cell.length_c   1.000
_cell.angle_alpha   90.00
_cell.angle_beta   90.00
_cell.angle_gamma   90.00
#
_symmetry.space_group_name_H-M   'P 1'
#
loop_
_entity.id
_entity.type
_entity.pdbx_description
1 polymer ?
#
loop_
_entity_poly.entity_id
_entity_poly.type
_entity_poly.pdbx_seq_one_letter_code
_entity_poly.pdbx_strand_id
1 'polypeptide(L)'
;MSTSPDLLLDSLNDAQRRAVAAQLGCQLVLAGAGSGKTRVLVQRIAFLIQCLGASRHSVLAVTFTNKAAAEMRERIGELLGESPQGMWVGTFHGLAHRLLRAHWQEAKLSQNFQILDSEDQQRLIKRVIGELNLDEKYWPARQAQWFINQQKDEGRRSQHIQTAGDPFTATQCQIYQAYEDACARAGVVDFAELLLRALDLWRDHPALLTQYQRRFRHILVDEFQDTNAVQYAWLRLLAAKADSLMVVGDDDQSIYGWRGAKIENIQRFSQDFGETHTVRLEQNYRSSGTILKAANALIAHNQERLGKALWSDGSEGEPIVLYSALNEKDEANWVAGRIEKAQQDGLARREIAILYRSNAQSRALEEALLMQWIPYRIHGGLRFYDRAEIRNAIAWLRLLENRANDAALERVINLPPRGIGERTLQILRXXXXXRAADLPVDSVGAHAGGGCFLRPRRCGLKRLYRLAG
;
A
#
# COMPACT_ATOMS: atom_id res chain seq x y z
N MET A 1 21.72 28.17 -9.99
CA MET A 1 21.19 29.51 -9.63
C MET A 1 20.36 29.31 -8.36
N SER A 2 20.68 30.06 -7.29
CA SER A 2 19.91 30.01 -6.03
C SER A 2 18.56 30.69 -6.28
N THR A 3 17.49 29.93 -6.24
CA THR A 3 16.15 30.48 -6.31
C THR A 3 15.92 31.32 -5.06
N SER A 4 15.47 32.55 -5.21
CA SER A 4 15.15 33.38 -4.05
C SER A 4 14.08 32.68 -3.20
N PRO A 5 14.24 32.62 -1.86
CA PRO A 5 13.22 32.06 -0.97
C PRO A 5 11.83 32.65 -1.25
N ASP A 6 11.76 33.92 -1.63
CA ASP A 6 10.52 34.62 -1.90
C ASP A 6 9.71 33.94 -3.03
N LEU A 7 10.39 33.52 -4.09
CA LEU A 7 9.71 32.87 -5.23
C LEU A 7 9.02 31.55 -4.83
N LEU A 8 9.60 30.83 -3.88
CA LEU A 8 8.97 29.59 -3.40
C LEU A 8 7.80 29.87 -2.46
N LEU A 9 7.81 31.00 -1.75
CA LEU A 9 6.83 31.30 -0.70
C LEU A 9 5.69 32.20 -1.17
N ASP A 10 5.88 32.97 -2.27
CA ASP A 10 4.91 33.99 -2.73
C ASP A 10 3.53 33.42 -3.05
N SER A 11 3.48 32.19 -3.55
CA SER A 11 2.21 31.57 -3.96
C SER A 11 1.46 30.89 -2.79
N LEU A 12 2.01 30.97 -1.57
CA LEU A 12 1.45 30.30 -0.39
C LEU A 12 0.71 31.29 0.51
N ASN A 13 -0.37 30.83 1.13
CA ASN A 13 -1.03 31.61 2.17
C ASN A 13 -0.17 31.63 3.46
N ASP A 14 -0.53 32.47 4.41
CA ASP A 14 0.28 32.65 5.64
C ASP A 14 0.51 31.37 6.41
N ALA A 15 -0.52 30.50 6.56
CA ALA A 15 -0.41 29.25 7.27
C ALA A 15 0.51 28.28 6.52
N GLN A 16 0.36 28.17 5.21
CA GLN A 16 1.22 27.35 4.36
C GLN A 16 2.66 27.87 4.40
N ARG A 17 2.84 29.20 4.33
CA ARG A 17 4.16 29.83 4.40
C ARG A 17 4.86 29.52 5.74
N ARG A 18 4.11 29.63 6.87
CA ARG A 18 4.64 29.26 8.19
C ARG A 18 5.09 27.78 8.24
N ALA A 19 4.32 26.88 7.61
CA ALA A 19 4.67 25.45 7.57
C ALA A 19 5.92 25.19 6.72
N VAL A 20 6.01 25.83 5.54
CA VAL A 20 7.11 25.62 4.60
C VAL A 20 8.42 26.26 5.14
N ALA A 21 8.35 27.46 5.71
CA ALA A 21 9.54 28.21 6.17
C ALA A 21 9.91 27.93 7.64
N ALA A 22 9.22 27.00 8.32
CA ALA A 22 9.47 26.68 9.73
C ALA A 22 10.93 26.27 9.96
N GLN A 23 11.42 26.54 11.15
CA GLN A 23 12.76 26.10 11.58
C GLN A 23 12.84 24.58 11.55
N LEU A 24 14.06 24.07 11.56
CA LEU A 24 14.29 22.61 11.66
C LEU A 24 13.79 22.11 13.03
N GLY A 25 13.38 20.84 13.06
CA GLY A 25 12.77 20.24 14.26
C GLY A 25 11.54 19.45 13.88
N CYS A 26 10.72 19.12 14.88
CA CYS A 26 9.52 18.34 14.69
C CYS A 26 8.33 19.25 14.38
N GLN A 27 7.58 18.90 13.34
CA GLN A 27 6.44 19.71 12.88
C GLN A 27 5.25 18.81 12.57
N LEU A 28 4.10 19.19 13.11
CA LEU A 28 2.80 18.57 12.82
C LEU A 28 1.94 19.56 12.04
N VAL A 29 1.58 19.20 10.82
CA VAL A 29 0.69 20.01 9.98
C VAL A 29 -0.68 19.33 9.94
N LEU A 30 -1.63 19.91 10.66
CA LEU A 30 -3.03 19.47 10.65
C LEU A 30 -3.72 20.18 9.49
N ALA A 31 -3.98 19.46 8.43
CA ALA A 31 -4.34 20.06 7.15
C ALA A 31 -5.65 19.48 6.63
N GLY A 32 -6.69 20.27 6.63
CA GLY A 32 -8.01 19.84 6.17
C GLY A 32 -8.03 19.47 4.68
N ALA A 33 -9.13 18.87 4.26
CA ALA A 33 -9.35 18.50 2.86
C ALA A 33 -9.21 19.75 1.97
N GLY A 34 -8.48 19.63 0.86
CA GLY A 34 -8.35 20.71 -0.11
C GLY A 34 -7.53 21.91 0.34
N SER A 35 -6.81 21.81 1.47
CA SER A 35 -6.00 22.94 2.02
C SER A 35 -4.58 23.00 1.47
N GLY A 36 -4.22 22.11 0.55
CA GLY A 36 -2.91 22.11 -0.07
C GLY A 36 -1.85 21.29 0.67
N LYS A 37 -2.24 20.21 1.36
CA LYS A 37 -1.33 19.28 2.07
C LYS A 37 -0.07 18.95 1.26
N THR A 38 -0.28 18.34 0.09
CA THR A 38 0.82 17.89 -0.78
C THR A 38 1.65 19.08 -1.27
N ARG A 39 1.01 20.22 -1.54
CA ARG A 39 1.70 21.45 -1.95
C ARG A 39 2.70 21.91 -0.89
N VAL A 40 2.25 21.99 0.36
CA VAL A 40 3.10 22.40 1.50
C VAL A 40 4.27 21.43 1.65
N LEU A 41 4.01 20.12 1.52
CA LEU A 41 5.05 19.10 1.67
C LEU A 41 6.10 19.20 0.56
N VAL A 42 5.68 19.34 -0.70
CA VAL A 42 6.57 19.49 -1.86
C VAL A 42 7.37 20.81 -1.77
N GLN A 43 6.70 21.92 -1.40
CA GLN A 43 7.35 23.22 -1.21
C GLN A 43 8.38 23.17 -0.06
N ARG A 44 8.08 22.44 1.03
CA ARG A 44 9.03 22.26 2.13
C ARG A 44 10.29 21.51 1.66
N ILE A 45 10.12 20.48 0.82
CA ILE A 45 11.26 19.74 0.25
C ILE A 45 12.12 20.68 -0.60
N ALA A 46 11.49 21.48 -1.47
CA ALA A 46 12.21 22.46 -2.30
C ALA A 46 12.93 23.51 -1.42
N PHE A 47 12.26 24.00 -0.39
CA PHE A 47 12.82 24.98 0.55
C PHE A 47 14.05 24.41 1.29
N LEU A 48 13.96 23.16 1.79
CA LEU A 48 15.10 22.48 2.44
C LEU A 48 16.31 22.41 1.50
N ILE A 49 16.09 22.06 0.22
CA ILE A 49 17.17 21.87 -0.73
C ILE A 49 17.73 23.21 -1.22
N GLN A 50 16.86 24.12 -1.70
CA GLN A 50 17.30 25.36 -2.38
C GLN A 50 17.68 26.47 -1.41
N CYS A 51 16.97 26.57 -0.27
CA CYS A 51 17.18 27.68 0.68
C CYS A 51 18.06 27.29 1.87
N LEU A 52 17.90 26.06 2.39
CA LEU A 52 18.68 25.61 3.54
C LEU A 52 19.89 24.74 3.13
N GLY A 53 20.10 24.49 1.83
CA GLY A 53 21.27 23.78 1.34
C GLY A 53 21.28 22.27 1.63
N ALA A 54 20.13 21.68 1.96
CA ALA A 54 20.06 20.25 2.25
C ALA A 54 20.34 19.43 0.99
N SER A 55 21.11 18.36 1.12
CA SER A 55 21.31 17.42 0.03
C SER A 55 19.99 16.71 -0.32
N ARG A 56 19.68 16.58 -1.62
CA ARG A 56 18.51 15.82 -2.06
C ARG A 56 18.52 14.37 -1.52
N HIS A 57 19.72 13.82 -1.30
CA HIS A 57 19.89 12.45 -0.79
C HIS A 57 19.64 12.35 0.71
N SER A 58 19.60 13.47 1.43
CA SER A 58 19.30 13.53 2.85
C SER A 58 17.80 13.66 3.14
N VAL A 59 16.97 13.73 2.08
CA VAL A 59 15.52 13.88 2.22
C VAL A 59 14.84 12.51 2.01
N LEU A 60 13.97 12.15 2.95
CA LEU A 60 13.06 11.00 2.85
C LEU A 60 11.64 11.52 2.85
N ALA A 61 10.88 11.23 1.80
CA ALA A 61 9.48 11.64 1.71
C ALA A 61 8.57 10.42 1.53
N VAL A 62 7.60 10.27 2.42
CA VAL A 62 6.74 9.08 2.49
C VAL A 62 5.29 9.50 2.28
N THR A 63 4.57 8.73 1.46
CA THR A 63 3.14 8.92 1.24
C THR A 63 2.43 7.56 1.25
N PHE A 64 1.09 7.57 1.09
CA PHE A 64 0.29 6.36 1.24
C PHE A 64 0.13 5.56 -0.05
N THR A 65 0.07 6.23 -1.23
CA THR A 65 -0.19 5.53 -2.50
C THR A 65 0.93 5.76 -3.51
N ASN A 66 1.10 4.79 -4.42
CA ASN A 66 2.08 4.90 -5.50
C ASN A 66 1.76 6.07 -6.45
N LYS A 67 0.46 6.38 -6.64
CA LYS A 67 0.03 7.53 -7.44
C LYS A 67 0.50 8.83 -6.79
N ALA A 68 0.23 8.99 -5.48
CA ALA A 68 0.67 10.18 -4.73
C ALA A 68 2.21 10.31 -4.74
N ALA A 69 2.92 9.19 -4.62
CA ALA A 69 4.39 9.19 -4.68
C ALA A 69 4.91 9.65 -6.06
N ALA A 70 4.27 9.19 -7.13
CA ALA A 70 4.63 9.60 -8.49
C ALA A 70 4.38 11.09 -8.70
N GLU A 71 3.19 11.57 -8.30
CA GLU A 71 2.80 12.99 -8.38
C GLU A 71 3.75 13.87 -7.54
N MET A 72 4.10 13.41 -6.34
CA MET A 72 5.05 14.12 -5.48
C MET A 72 6.42 14.25 -6.16
N ARG A 73 6.94 13.17 -6.76
CA ARG A 73 8.22 13.21 -7.49
C ARG A 73 8.17 14.18 -8.67
N GLU A 74 7.08 14.15 -9.43
CA GLU A 74 6.88 15.06 -10.58
C GLU A 74 6.95 16.53 -10.12
N ARG A 75 6.15 16.87 -9.10
CA ARG A 75 6.11 18.25 -8.56
C ARG A 75 7.44 18.69 -7.96
N ILE A 76 8.15 17.79 -7.29
CA ILE A 76 9.50 18.08 -6.76
C ILE A 76 10.43 18.41 -7.94
N GLY A 77 10.38 17.59 -8.99
CA GLY A 77 11.20 17.81 -10.19
C GLY A 77 10.93 19.16 -10.85
N GLU A 78 9.66 19.53 -10.95
CA GLU A 78 9.23 20.83 -11.51
C GLU A 78 9.80 22.00 -10.68
N LEU A 79 9.68 21.93 -9.34
CA LEU A 79 10.16 23.01 -8.47
C LEU A 79 11.68 23.12 -8.43
N LEU A 80 12.39 21.98 -8.48
CA LEU A 80 13.84 21.98 -8.46
C LEU A 80 14.47 22.26 -9.83
N GLY A 81 13.69 22.14 -10.90
CA GLY A 81 14.19 22.28 -12.28
C GLY A 81 15.07 21.12 -12.70
N GLU A 82 15.01 19.99 -12.00
CA GLU A 82 15.85 18.83 -12.28
C GLU A 82 15.16 17.53 -11.83
N SER A 83 15.59 16.40 -12.40
CA SER A 83 15.02 15.10 -12.06
C SER A 83 15.27 14.75 -10.58
N PRO A 84 14.25 14.29 -9.85
CA PRO A 84 14.42 13.84 -8.46
C PRO A 84 15.01 12.43 -8.33
N GLN A 85 15.69 11.95 -9.37
CA GLN A 85 16.32 10.62 -9.35
C GLN A 85 17.27 10.48 -8.16
N GLY A 86 17.26 9.32 -7.54
CA GLY A 86 18.09 9.01 -6.37
C GLY A 86 17.46 9.41 -5.04
N MET A 87 16.48 10.30 -5.05
CA MET A 87 15.75 10.66 -3.83
C MET A 87 14.93 9.46 -3.31
N TRP A 88 14.69 9.44 -2.02
CA TRP A 88 13.84 8.43 -1.39
C TRP A 88 12.44 9.03 -1.20
N VAL A 89 11.66 8.99 -2.28
CA VAL A 89 10.27 9.43 -2.31
C VAL A 89 9.41 8.23 -2.71
N GLY A 90 8.52 7.79 -1.83
CA GLY A 90 7.73 6.58 -2.11
C GLY A 90 6.70 6.28 -1.05
N THR A 91 6.06 5.12 -1.17
CA THR A 91 5.17 4.59 -0.13
C THR A 91 5.99 3.86 0.93
N PHE A 92 5.44 3.70 2.14
CA PHE A 92 6.08 2.90 3.20
C PHE A 92 6.54 1.53 2.65
N HIS A 93 5.65 0.81 1.98
CA HIS A 93 5.96 -0.52 1.43
C HIS A 93 7.03 -0.46 0.33
N GLY A 94 6.96 0.53 -0.55
CA GLY A 94 7.96 0.70 -1.62
C GLY A 94 9.35 0.99 -1.08
N LEU A 95 9.42 1.83 -0.05
CA LEU A 95 10.69 2.18 0.60
C LEU A 95 11.23 1.01 1.43
N ALA A 96 10.35 0.29 2.14
CA ALA A 96 10.72 -0.94 2.86
C ALA A 96 11.27 -1.99 1.89
N HIS A 97 10.59 -2.21 0.76
CA HIS A 97 11.05 -3.14 -0.28
C HIS A 97 12.44 -2.75 -0.79
N ARG A 98 12.64 -1.46 -1.11
CA ARG A 98 13.95 -0.93 -1.56
C ARG A 98 15.05 -1.19 -0.51
N LEU A 99 14.74 -0.96 0.76
CA LEU A 99 15.64 -1.21 1.88
C LEU A 99 16.00 -2.70 1.98
N LEU A 100 14.98 -3.57 1.96
CA LEU A 100 15.17 -5.02 2.08
C LEU A 100 15.94 -5.61 0.89
N ARG A 101 15.74 -5.07 -0.32
CA ARG A 101 16.53 -5.48 -1.49
C ARG A 101 18.00 -5.13 -1.33
N ALA A 102 18.30 -3.96 -0.76
CA ALA A 102 19.68 -3.51 -0.53
C ALA A 102 20.37 -4.32 0.60
N HIS A 103 19.61 -4.82 1.56
CA HIS A 103 20.11 -5.48 2.78
C HIS A 103 19.47 -6.86 2.97
N TRP A 104 19.35 -7.61 1.86
CA TRP A 104 18.66 -8.90 1.88
C TRP A 104 19.34 -9.91 2.83
N GLN A 105 20.67 -9.86 2.95
CA GLN A 105 21.43 -10.76 3.83
C GLN A 105 21.12 -10.49 5.30
N GLU A 106 21.23 -9.22 5.70
CA GLU A 106 20.94 -8.79 7.07
C GLU A 106 19.46 -9.03 7.42
N ALA A 107 18.58 -8.88 6.44
CA ALA A 107 17.15 -9.14 6.61
C ALA A 107 16.81 -10.64 6.58
N LYS A 108 17.82 -11.51 6.36
CA LYS A 108 17.65 -12.99 6.29
C LYS A 108 16.65 -13.37 5.18
N LEU A 109 16.78 -12.71 4.03
CA LEU A 109 15.94 -12.97 2.84
C LEU A 109 16.82 -13.54 1.72
N SER A 110 16.20 -14.24 0.76
CA SER A 110 16.90 -14.59 -0.48
C SER A 110 17.11 -13.34 -1.33
N GLN A 111 18.19 -13.28 -2.09
CA GLN A 111 18.50 -12.12 -2.93
C GLN A 111 17.32 -11.76 -3.86
N ASN A 112 16.67 -12.77 -4.41
CA ASN A 112 15.56 -12.59 -5.34
C ASN A 112 14.20 -12.92 -4.73
N PHE A 113 14.01 -12.64 -3.42
CA PHE A 113 12.76 -12.93 -2.74
C PHE A 113 11.56 -12.37 -3.52
N GLN A 114 10.47 -13.11 -3.52
CA GLN A 114 9.24 -12.72 -4.23
C GLN A 114 8.19 -12.22 -3.25
N ILE A 115 7.34 -11.31 -3.73
CA ILE A 115 6.25 -10.76 -2.91
C ILE A 115 4.97 -11.51 -3.31
N LEU A 116 4.34 -12.16 -2.32
CA LEU A 116 3.06 -12.83 -2.50
C LEU A 116 1.93 -11.83 -2.62
N ASP A 117 1.03 -12.06 -3.55
CA ASP A 117 -0.24 -11.34 -3.54
C ASP A 117 -1.19 -11.99 -2.52
N SER A 118 -2.35 -11.37 -2.31
CA SER A 118 -3.31 -11.82 -1.30
C SER A 118 -3.84 -13.25 -1.57
N GLU A 119 -4.02 -13.61 -2.84
CA GLU A 119 -4.49 -14.96 -3.20
C GLU A 119 -3.38 -16.00 -3.01
N ASP A 120 -2.16 -15.68 -3.41
CA ASP A 120 -1.00 -16.56 -3.21
C ASP A 120 -0.72 -16.76 -1.71
N GLN A 121 -0.84 -15.69 -0.91
CA GLN A 121 -0.75 -15.76 0.54
C GLN A 121 -1.80 -16.72 1.10
N GLN A 122 -3.05 -16.57 0.67
CA GLN A 122 -4.16 -17.40 1.15
C GLN A 122 -3.95 -18.88 0.76
N ARG A 123 -3.47 -19.15 -0.47
CA ARG A 123 -3.15 -20.51 -0.91
C ARG A 123 -2.05 -21.15 -0.05
N LEU A 124 -1.00 -20.39 0.26
CA LEU A 124 0.08 -20.87 1.11
C LEU A 124 -0.43 -21.16 2.53
N ILE A 125 -1.25 -20.29 3.09
CA ILE A 125 -1.87 -20.49 4.42
C ILE A 125 -2.76 -21.75 4.42
N LYS A 126 -3.58 -21.93 3.38
CA LYS A 126 -4.43 -23.12 3.24
C LYS A 126 -3.59 -24.39 3.25
N ARG A 127 -2.46 -24.39 2.55
CA ARG A 127 -1.53 -25.51 2.53
C ARG A 127 -0.97 -25.78 3.93
N VAL A 128 -0.53 -24.73 4.62
CA VAL A 128 0.01 -24.83 5.99
C VAL A 128 -1.01 -25.43 6.96
N ILE A 129 -2.28 -24.99 6.85
CA ILE A 129 -3.38 -25.53 7.68
C ILE A 129 -3.52 -27.05 7.45
N GLY A 130 -3.43 -27.49 6.19
CA GLY A 130 -3.44 -28.91 5.84
C GLY A 130 -2.24 -29.69 6.40
N GLU A 131 -1.03 -29.10 6.31
CA GLU A 131 0.21 -29.70 6.85
C GLU A 131 0.15 -29.86 8.37
N LEU A 132 -0.57 -28.97 9.06
CA LEU A 132 -0.80 -29.05 10.51
C LEU A 132 -1.93 -30.01 10.88
N ASN A 133 -2.56 -30.66 9.89
CA ASN A 133 -3.71 -31.56 10.07
C ASN A 133 -4.90 -30.86 10.72
N LEU A 134 -5.06 -29.56 10.45
CA LEU A 134 -6.20 -28.76 10.92
C LEU A 134 -7.31 -28.78 9.85
N ASP A 135 -8.57 -28.86 10.29
CA ASP A 135 -9.73 -28.85 9.39
C ASP A 135 -10.01 -27.41 8.95
N GLU A 136 -9.93 -27.15 7.63
CA GLU A 136 -10.19 -25.84 7.02
C GLU A 136 -11.60 -25.30 7.33
N LYS A 137 -12.54 -26.17 7.65
CA LYS A 137 -13.89 -25.76 8.06
C LYS A 137 -13.88 -24.97 9.37
N TYR A 138 -13.01 -25.35 10.30
CA TYR A 138 -12.87 -24.67 11.59
C TYR A 138 -11.77 -23.61 11.58
N TRP A 139 -10.82 -23.75 10.66
CA TRP A 139 -9.68 -22.84 10.51
C TRP A 139 -9.60 -22.32 9.07
N PRO A 140 -10.56 -21.44 8.68
CA PRO A 140 -10.54 -20.92 7.30
C PRO A 140 -9.27 -20.12 7.00
N ALA A 141 -8.65 -20.40 5.86
CA ALA A 141 -7.39 -19.74 5.45
C ALA A 141 -7.53 -18.21 5.41
N ARG A 142 -8.71 -17.69 5.04
CA ARG A 142 -8.97 -16.25 5.01
C ARG A 142 -8.94 -15.62 6.41
N GLN A 143 -9.44 -16.32 7.41
CA GLN A 143 -9.41 -15.86 8.81
C GLN A 143 -7.98 -15.85 9.35
N ALA A 144 -7.22 -16.92 9.07
CA ALA A 144 -5.80 -17.01 9.46
C ALA A 144 -4.99 -15.90 8.76
N GLN A 145 -5.24 -15.65 7.47
CA GLN A 145 -4.62 -14.55 6.73
C GLN A 145 -4.88 -13.20 7.41
N TRP A 146 -6.13 -12.95 7.75
CA TRP A 146 -6.52 -11.70 8.43
C TRP A 146 -5.77 -11.57 9.76
N PHE A 147 -5.74 -12.63 10.58
CA PHE A 147 -5.04 -12.65 11.87
C PHE A 147 -3.54 -12.36 11.67
N ILE A 148 -2.88 -13.07 10.75
CA ILE A 148 -1.45 -12.92 10.47
C ILE A 148 -1.14 -11.47 10.06
N ASN A 149 -1.91 -10.94 9.12
CA ASN A 149 -1.69 -9.57 8.62
C ASN A 149 -1.89 -8.54 9.73
N GLN A 150 -2.93 -8.73 10.56
CA GLN A 150 -3.19 -7.85 11.70
C GLN A 150 -2.02 -7.86 12.70
N GLN A 151 -1.51 -9.06 13.04
CA GLN A 151 -0.39 -9.15 13.98
C GLN A 151 0.87 -8.49 13.41
N LYS A 152 1.14 -8.67 12.11
CA LYS A 152 2.27 -8.01 11.44
C LYS A 152 2.11 -6.49 11.44
N ASP A 153 0.91 -5.97 11.19
CA ASP A 153 0.61 -4.53 11.20
C ASP A 153 0.76 -3.92 12.60
N GLU A 154 0.60 -4.76 13.67
CA GLU A 154 0.87 -4.37 15.06
C GLU A 154 2.35 -4.54 15.43
N GLY A 155 3.19 -5.03 14.52
CA GLY A 155 4.61 -5.23 14.77
C GLY A 155 4.94 -6.49 15.56
N ARG A 156 4.08 -7.51 15.50
CA ARG A 156 4.22 -8.74 16.31
C ARG A 156 4.51 -9.97 15.45
N ARG A 157 5.55 -10.70 15.82
CA ARG A 157 5.83 -12.05 15.33
C ARG A 157 4.99 -13.06 16.12
N SER A 158 4.79 -14.26 15.55
CA SER A 158 4.05 -15.35 16.19
C SER A 158 4.50 -15.59 17.63
N GLN A 159 5.81 -15.58 17.87
CA GLN A 159 6.44 -15.85 19.18
C GLN A 159 6.20 -14.74 20.22
N HIS A 160 5.79 -13.54 19.80
CA HIS A 160 5.57 -12.39 20.69
C HIS A 160 4.10 -12.22 21.09
N ILE A 161 3.22 -13.10 20.61
CA ILE A 161 1.79 -13.02 20.87
C ILE A 161 1.47 -13.79 22.16
N GLN A 162 0.87 -13.10 23.12
CA GLN A 162 0.44 -13.73 24.37
C GLN A 162 -0.90 -14.42 24.15
N THR A 163 -0.93 -15.71 24.30
CA THR A 163 -2.15 -16.51 24.10
C THR A 163 -3.07 -16.49 25.31
N ALA A 164 -2.55 -16.16 26.49
CA ALA A 164 -3.30 -16.06 27.75
C ALA A 164 -4.15 -17.32 28.03
N GLY A 165 -3.71 -18.50 27.54
CA GLY A 165 -4.44 -19.75 27.74
C GLY A 165 -5.60 -19.96 26.77
N ASP A 166 -5.82 -19.07 25.81
CA ASP A 166 -6.87 -19.22 24.79
C ASP A 166 -6.43 -20.21 23.70
N PRO A 167 -7.08 -21.39 23.57
CA PRO A 167 -6.70 -22.38 22.56
C PRO A 167 -6.87 -21.87 21.14
N PHE A 168 -7.84 -20.98 20.88
CA PHE A 168 -8.05 -20.42 19.54
C PHE A 168 -6.84 -19.58 19.12
N THR A 169 -6.44 -18.64 19.98
CA THR A 169 -5.27 -17.79 19.72
C THR A 169 -3.99 -18.62 19.61
N ALA A 170 -3.86 -19.66 20.46
CA ALA A 170 -2.69 -20.56 20.42
C ALA A 170 -2.58 -21.26 19.05
N THR A 171 -3.71 -21.78 18.53
CA THR A 171 -3.72 -22.42 17.21
C THR A 171 -3.42 -21.43 16.10
N GLN A 172 -3.98 -20.21 16.18
CA GLN A 172 -3.67 -19.16 15.20
C GLN A 172 -2.16 -18.82 15.20
N CYS A 173 -1.53 -18.80 16.37
CA CYS A 173 -0.08 -18.59 16.49
C CYS A 173 0.71 -19.76 15.87
N GLN A 174 0.24 -21.02 16.03
CA GLN A 174 0.87 -22.16 15.36
C GLN A 174 0.78 -22.04 13.84
N ILE A 175 -0.39 -21.66 13.31
CA ILE A 175 -0.58 -21.43 11.87
C ILE A 175 0.37 -20.32 11.41
N TYR A 176 0.45 -19.21 12.17
CA TYR A 176 1.30 -18.06 11.83
C TYR A 176 2.78 -18.50 11.79
N GLN A 177 3.26 -19.22 12.82
CA GLN A 177 4.64 -19.70 12.85
C GLN A 177 4.95 -20.62 11.65
N ALA A 178 4.09 -21.60 11.40
CA ALA A 178 4.26 -22.52 10.27
C ALA A 178 4.23 -21.81 8.93
N TYR A 179 3.40 -20.75 8.82
CA TYR A 179 3.34 -19.88 7.63
C TYR A 179 4.66 -19.09 7.46
N GLU A 180 5.22 -18.51 8.55
CA GLU A 180 6.52 -17.82 8.49
C GLU A 180 7.62 -18.76 8.00
N ASP A 181 7.63 -20.01 8.53
CA ASP A 181 8.60 -21.02 8.13
C ASP A 181 8.43 -21.41 6.66
N ALA A 182 7.20 -21.55 6.20
CA ALA A 182 6.90 -21.87 4.79
C ALA A 182 7.35 -20.73 3.85
N CYS A 183 7.11 -19.47 4.23
CA CYS A 183 7.60 -18.32 3.48
C CYS A 183 9.12 -18.29 3.39
N ALA A 184 9.79 -18.56 4.50
CA ALA A 184 11.27 -18.57 4.56
C ALA A 184 11.83 -19.66 3.64
N ARG A 185 11.26 -20.87 3.68
CA ARG A 185 11.68 -21.99 2.81
C ARG A 185 11.46 -21.66 1.32
N ALA A 186 10.36 -21.00 1.01
CA ALA A 186 10.01 -20.66 -0.38
C ALA A 186 10.68 -19.37 -0.90
N GLY A 187 11.39 -18.64 -0.04
CA GLY A 187 12.02 -17.36 -0.41
C GLY A 187 11.00 -16.28 -0.77
N VAL A 188 9.84 -16.28 -0.10
CA VAL A 188 8.76 -15.34 -0.38
C VAL A 188 8.42 -14.52 0.86
N VAL A 189 7.83 -13.33 0.63
CA VAL A 189 7.32 -12.45 1.69
C VAL A 189 5.92 -11.97 1.29
N ASP A 190 5.05 -11.76 2.27
CA ASP A 190 3.77 -11.08 2.00
C ASP A 190 3.91 -9.56 2.15
N PHE A 191 2.85 -8.84 1.85
CA PHE A 191 2.85 -7.37 1.87
C PHE A 191 3.13 -6.81 3.26
N ALA A 192 2.49 -7.37 4.31
CA ALA A 192 2.69 -6.92 5.69
C ALA A 192 4.12 -7.23 6.18
N GLU A 193 4.69 -8.35 5.70
CA GLU A 193 6.07 -8.75 6.04
C GLU A 193 7.10 -7.72 5.62
N LEU A 194 6.88 -7.00 4.51
CA LEU A 194 7.81 -5.97 4.05
C LEU A 194 8.08 -4.93 5.14
N LEU A 195 7.02 -4.47 5.80
CA LEU A 195 7.15 -3.44 6.85
C LEU A 195 7.70 -4.03 8.15
N LEU A 196 7.19 -5.19 8.56
CA LEU A 196 7.64 -5.84 9.79
C LEU A 196 9.13 -6.21 9.69
N ARG A 197 9.55 -6.78 8.56
CA ARG A 197 10.95 -7.15 8.32
C ARG A 197 11.86 -5.92 8.27
N ALA A 198 11.38 -4.82 7.70
CA ALA A 198 12.14 -3.56 7.69
C ALA A 198 12.29 -2.97 9.09
N LEU A 199 11.27 -3.15 9.94
CA LEU A 199 11.34 -2.73 11.36
C LEU A 199 12.32 -3.62 12.13
N ASP A 200 12.24 -4.95 11.94
CA ASP A 200 13.16 -5.90 12.57
C ASP A 200 14.62 -5.62 12.14
N LEU A 201 14.82 -5.29 10.86
CA LEU A 201 16.14 -4.94 10.34
C LEU A 201 16.76 -3.78 11.14
N TRP A 202 15.95 -2.75 11.47
CA TRP A 202 16.42 -1.64 12.32
C TRP A 202 16.75 -2.08 13.76
N ARG A 203 15.93 -2.96 14.33
CA ARG A 203 16.07 -3.45 15.71
C ARG A 203 17.30 -4.37 15.85
N ASP A 204 17.50 -5.25 14.87
CA ASP A 204 18.55 -6.26 14.92
C ASP A 204 19.91 -5.72 14.49
N HIS A 205 19.94 -4.63 13.69
CA HIS A 205 21.17 -4.07 13.13
C HIS A 205 21.32 -2.58 13.43
N PRO A 206 21.65 -2.20 14.69
CA PRO A 206 21.76 -0.76 15.08
C PRO A 206 22.79 0.02 14.28
N ALA A 207 23.86 -0.64 13.79
CA ALA A 207 24.87 0.03 12.96
C ALA A 207 24.26 0.46 11.61
N LEU A 208 23.44 -0.41 11.02
CA LEU A 208 22.73 -0.11 9.78
C LEU A 208 21.71 1.01 10.00
N LEU A 209 20.95 0.95 11.09
CA LEU A 209 20.00 2.03 11.46
C LEU A 209 20.76 3.38 11.56
N THR A 210 21.92 3.38 12.24
CA THR A 210 22.73 4.60 12.39
C THR A 210 23.16 5.17 11.04
N GLN A 211 23.53 4.31 10.09
CA GLN A 211 23.89 4.72 8.73
C GLN A 211 22.73 5.45 8.05
N TYR A 212 21.50 4.90 8.14
CA TYR A 212 20.33 5.51 7.54
C TYR A 212 19.86 6.76 8.29
N GLN A 213 20.02 6.82 9.61
CA GLN A 213 19.76 8.03 10.41
C GLN A 213 20.71 9.18 10.01
N ARG A 214 21.97 8.88 9.73
CA ARG A 214 22.94 9.89 9.24
C ARG A 214 22.58 10.34 7.82
N ARG A 215 22.03 9.45 7.01
CA ARG A 215 21.61 9.76 5.65
C ARG A 215 20.37 10.64 5.63
N PHE A 216 19.29 10.22 6.33
CA PHE A 216 17.99 10.88 6.25
C PHE A 216 17.85 11.93 7.36
N ARG A 217 18.41 13.11 7.07
CA ARG A 217 18.39 14.25 8.02
C ARG A 217 17.02 14.95 8.01
N HIS A 218 16.26 14.83 6.91
CA HIS A 218 14.97 15.51 6.72
C HIS A 218 13.93 14.48 6.30
N ILE A 219 12.93 14.27 7.13
CA ILE A 219 11.90 13.25 6.92
C ILE A 219 10.55 13.94 6.83
N LEU A 220 9.80 13.64 5.75
CA LEU A 220 8.47 14.21 5.52
C LEU A 220 7.48 13.07 5.28
N VAL A 221 6.34 13.12 5.95
CA VAL A 221 5.32 12.05 5.87
C VAL A 221 3.97 12.66 5.55
N ASP A 222 3.36 12.22 4.46
CA ASP A 222 2.00 12.61 4.05
C ASP A 222 0.99 11.58 4.56
N GLU A 223 -0.26 12.02 4.72
CA GLU A 223 -1.40 11.20 5.16
C GLU A 223 -1.08 10.43 6.46
N PHE A 224 -0.50 11.13 7.42
CA PHE A 224 0.01 10.53 8.65
C PHE A 224 -1.09 9.84 9.48
N GLN A 225 -2.36 10.27 9.36
CA GLN A 225 -3.50 9.66 10.04
C GLN A 225 -3.74 8.20 9.62
N ASP A 226 -3.21 7.79 8.46
CA ASP A 226 -3.41 6.44 7.93
C ASP A 226 -2.28 5.47 8.31
N THR A 227 -1.33 5.91 9.15
CA THR A 227 -0.22 5.05 9.58
C THR A 227 -0.67 4.00 10.59
N ASN A 228 -0.17 2.76 10.43
CA ASN A 228 -0.37 1.69 11.39
C ASN A 228 0.79 1.63 12.41
N ALA A 229 0.72 0.71 13.35
CA ALA A 229 1.71 0.61 14.45
C ALA A 229 3.12 0.32 13.93
N VAL A 230 3.27 -0.58 12.95
CA VAL A 230 4.60 -0.94 12.43
C VAL A 230 5.22 0.22 11.64
N GLN A 231 4.42 0.95 10.86
CA GLN A 231 4.89 2.16 10.13
C GLN A 231 5.34 3.25 11.10
N TYR A 232 4.56 3.47 12.15
CA TYR A 232 4.89 4.46 13.18
C TYR A 232 6.18 4.09 13.90
N ALA A 233 6.33 2.82 14.32
CA ALA A 233 7.55 2.33 14.98
C ALA A 233 8.78 2.45 14.07
N TRP A 234 8.63 2.09 12.79
CA TRP A 234 9.70 2.21 11.80
C TRP A 234 10.16 3.67 11.65
N LEU A 235 9.18 4.58 11.53
CA LEU A 235 9.44 6.02 11.42
C LEU A 235 10.12 6.55 12.68
N ARG A 236 9.64 6.16 13.86
CA ARG A 236 10.14 6.62 15.15
C ARG A 236 11.62 6.27 15.31
N LEU A 237 12.02 5.04 14.95
CA LEU A 237 13.43 4.64 15.01
C LEU A 237 14.28 5.47 14.03
N LEU A 238 13.82 5.63 12.81
CA LEU A 238 14.58 6.31 11.76
C LEU A 238 14.72 7.81 12.06
N ALA A 239 13.66 8.45 12.56
CA ALA A 239 13.62 9.89 12.80
C ALA A 239 14.34 10.33 14.09
N ALA A 240 14.79 9.38 14.91
CA ALA A 240 15.39 9.70 16.24
C ALA A 240 16.59 10.65 16.18
N LYS A 241 17.26 10.74 15.02
CA LYS A 241 18.42 11.63 14.83
C LYS A 241 18.22 12.58 13.63
N ALA A 242 17.00 12.77 13.18
CA ALA A 242 16.72 13.67 12.06
C ALA A 242 16.81 15.14 12.50
N ASP A 243 17.31 16.00 11.63
CA ASP A 243 17.31 17.46 11.85
C ASP A 243 15.90 18.01 11.76
N SER A 244 15.05 17.42 10.93
CA SER A 244 13.65 17.81 10.85
C SER A 244 12.77 16.62 10.50
N LEU A 245 11.62 16.57 11.16
CA LEU A 245 10.55 15.60 10.88
C LEU A 245 9.25 16.40 10.69
N MET A 246 8.70 16.39 9.49
CA MET A 246 7.42 17.03 9.20
C MET A 246 6.40 15.95 8.89
N VAL A 247 5.32 15.89 9.66
CA VAL A 247 4.19 15.02 9.36
C VAL A 247 2.98 15.87 8.99
N VAL A 248 2.28 15.46 7.93
CA VAL A 248 1.10 16.14 7.44
C VAL A 248 -0.06 15.14 7.49
N GLY A 249 -1.16 15.55 8.09
CA GLY A 249 -2.30 14.65 8.21
C GLY A 249 -3.61 15.39 8.47
N ASP A 250 -4.67 14.63 8.39
CA ASP A 250 -6.04 15.13 8.60
C ASP A 250 -6.80 14.08 9.42
N ASP A 251 -6.96 14.34 10.70
CA ASP A 251 -7.68 13.45 11.60
C ASP A 251 -9.13 13.21 11.14
N ASP A 252 -9.74 14.20 10.46
CA ASP A 252 -11.10 14.07 9.91
C ASP A 252 -11.17 13.12 8.71
N GLN A 253 -10.02 12.76 8.10
CA GLN A 253 -9.93 11.86 6.95
C GLN A 253 -9.40 10.46 7.33
N SER A 254 -9.33 10.12 8.60
CA SER A 254 -8.86 8.80 9.05
C SER A 254 -9.93 7.74 8.78
N ILE A 255 -9.90 7.13 7.60
CA ILE A 255 -10.89 6.14 7.16
C ILE A 255 -10.30 4.73 6.97
N TYR A 256 -9.05 4.51 7.37
CA TYR A 256 -8.38 3.22 7.22
C TYR A 256 -8.16 2.47 8.55
N GLY A 257 -8.95 2.77 9.59
CA GLY A 257 -8.90 2.02 10.86
C GLY A 257 -9.08 0.52 10.65
N TRP A 258 -9.96 0.13 9.73
CA TRP A 258 -10.21 -1.28 9.38
C TRP A 258 -8.98 -1.95 8.71
N ARG A 259 -7.98 -1.16 8.29
CA ARG A 259 -6.69 -1.62 7.76
C ARG A 259 -5.56 -1.47 8.79
N GLY A 260 -5.89 -1.23 10.05
CA GLY A 260 -4.91 -1.10 11.12
C GLY A 260 -4.34 0.30 11.32
N ALA A 261 -4.86 1.32 10.61
CA ALA A 261 -4.46 2.71 10.84
C ALA A 261 -4.81 3.12 12.27
N LYS A 262 -3.93 3.90 12.90
CA LYS A 262 -4.05 4.34 14.29
C LYS A 262 -4.10 5.86 14.34
N ILE A 263 -5.28 6.43 14.50
CA ILE A 263 -5.45 7.89 14.62
C ILE A 263 -4.67 8.42 15.84
N GLU A 264 -4.51 7.59 16.86
CA GLU A 264 -3.73 7.91 18.06
C GLU A 264 -2.29 8.29 17.74
N ASN A 265 -1.76 7.86 16.60
CA ASN A 265 -0.40 8.24 16.18
C ASN A 265 -0.26 9.76 16.02
N ILE A 266 -1.29 10.46 15.50
CA ILE A 266 -1.28 11.93 15.42
C ILE A 266 -1.33 12.53 16.83
N GLN A 267 -2.21 12.00 17.69
CA GLN A 267 -2.40 12.53 19.05
C GLN A 267 -1.15 12.38 19.89
N ARG A 268 -0.43 11.27 19.71
CA ARG A 268 0.79 10.97 20.48
C ARG A 268 2.05 11.59 19.88
N PHE A 269 1.97 12.17 18.69
CA PHE A 269 3.15 12.66 17.96
C PHE A 269 4.03 13.58 18.81
N SER A 270 3.41 14.59 19.46
CA SER A 270 4.14 15.55 20.29
C SER A 270 4.78 14.89 21.52
N GLN A 271 4.13 13.85 22.07
CA GLN A 271 4.67 13.11 23.22
C GLN A 271 5.89 12.27 22.81
N ASP A 272 5.82 11.63 21.64
CA ASP A 272 6.84 10.68 21.19
C ASP A 272 8.07 11.36 20.53
N PHE A 273 7.86 12.53 19.90
CA PHE A 273 8.93 13.24 19.17
C PHE A 273 9.39 14.53 19.84
N GLY A 274 8.78 14.90 20.98
CA GLY A 274 9.20 16.06 21.78
C GLY A 274 8.64 17.38 21.26
N GLU A 275 9.37 18.48 21.50
CA GLU A 275 8.90 19.82 21.13
C GLU A 275 8.47 19.86 19.66
N THR A 276 7.18 20.11 19.44
CA THR A 276 6.54 20.02 18.13
C THR A 276 5.86 21.34 17.78
N HIS A 277 6.23 21.90 16.64
CA HIS A 277 5.55 23.06 16.05
C HIS A 277 4.30 22.61 15.30
N THR A 278 3.12 22.99 15.77
CA THR A 278 1.85 22.60 15.13
C THR A 278 1.31 23.75 14.27
N VAL A 279 1.01 23.46 13.00
CA VAL A 279 0.39 24.39 12.06
C VAL A 279 -0.93 23.82 11.59
N ARG A 280 -1.99 24.66 11.54
CA ARG A 280 -3.30 24.26 10.99
C ARG A 280 -3.52 24.91 9.64
N LEU A 281 -3.88 24.09 8.63
CA LEU A 281 -4.26 24.55 7.30
C LEU A 281 -5.77 24.36 7.14
N GLU A 282 -6.52 25.45 7.27
CA GLU A 282 -7.98 25.41 7.30
C GLU A 282 -8.60 26.03 6.03
N GLN A 283 -7.86 26.85 5.31
CA GLN A 283 -8.35 27.45 4.06
C GLN A 283 -8.40 26.39 2.96
N ASN A 284 -9.58 26.19 2.42
CA ASN A 284 -9.85 25.19 1.36
C ASN A 284 -9.84 25.87 0.01
N TYR A 285 -9.14 25.27 -0.96
CA TYR A 285 -8.99 25.76 -2.34
C TYR A 285 -9.70 24.84 -3.35
N ARG A 286 -10.38 23.80 -2.88
CA ARG A 286 -10.96 22.75 -3.74
C ARG A 286 -12.46 22.94 -3.94
N SER A 287 -13.18 23.34 -2.89
CA SER A 287 -14.63 23.21 -2.83
C SER A 287 -15.32 24.56 -2.58
N SER A 288 -16.53 24.71 -3.11
CA SER A 288 -17.39 25.88 -2.85
C SER A 288 -17.87 25.91 -1.40
N GLY A 289 -18.36 27.07 -0.97
CA GLY A 289 -18.86 27.27 0.40
C GLY A 289 -19.98 26.30 0.77
N THR A 290 -20.92 26.04 -0.13
CA THR A 290 -22.02 25.10 0.09
C THR A 290 -21.52 23.70 0.43
N ILE A 291 -20.52 23.21 -0.31
CA ILE A 291 -19.91 21.88 -0.05
C ILE A 291 -19.23 21.87 1.33
N LEU A 292 -18.48 22.94 1.64
CA LEU A 292 -17.76 23.02 2.92
C LEU A 292 -18.72 23.11 4.11
N LYS A 293 -19.84 23.84 3.98
CA LYS A 293 -20.88 23.91 5.02
C LYS A 293 -21.43 22.50 5.32
N ALA A 294 -21.74 21.74 4.26
CA ALA A 294 -22.24 20.36 4.43
C ALA A 294 -21.19 19.45 5.08
N ALA A 295 -19.92 19.54 4.61
CA ALA A 295 -18.82 18.74 5.15
C ALA A 295 -18.55 19.07 6.61
N ASN A 296 -18.50 20.35 6.97
CA ASN A 296 -18.30 20.81 8.34
C ASN A 296 -19.43 20.35 9.25
N ALA A 297 -20.69 20.44 8.78
CA ALA A 297 -21.86 19.99 9.54
C ALA A 297 -21.81 18.49 9.80
N LEU A 298 -21.41 17.70 8.79
CA LEU A 298 -21.28 16.25 8.92
C LEU A 298 -20.19 15.87 9.92
N ILE A 299 -18.99 16.44 9.78
CA ILE A 299 -17.84 16.07 10.61
C ILE A 299 -17.99 16.56 12.05
N ALA A 300 -18.82 17.56 12.30
CA ALA A 300 -19.09 18.08 13.66
C ALA A 300 -19.69 17.02 14.61
N HIS A 301 -20.26 15.95 14.05
CA HIS A 301 -20.78 14.83 14.85
C HIS A 301 -19.66 13.95 15.45
N ASN A 302 -18.45 14.03 14.95
CA ASN A 302 -17.30 13.31 15.51
C ASN A 302 -16.79 14.08 16.74
N GLN A 303 -16.67 13.39 17.88
CA GLN A 303 -16.32 14.03 19.15
C GLN A 303 -14.81 14.08 19.43
N GLU A 304 -14.02 13.17 18.83
CA GLU A 304 -12.58 13.02 19.14
C GLU A 304 -11.67 13.75 18.14
N ARG A 305 -12.10 14.92 17.68
CA ARG A 305 -11.37 15.73 16.69
C ARG A 305 -10.32 16.63 17.35
N LEU A 306 -9.22 16.85 16.63
CA LEU A 306 -8.22 17.84 17.02
C LEU A 306 -8.68 19.29 16.76
N GLY A 307 -9.85 19.45 16.19
CA GLY A 307 -10.55 20.73 16.03
C GLY A 307 -9.99 21.60 14.90
N LYS A 308 -10.70 21.62 13.77
CA LYS A 308 -10.48 22.57 12.67
C LYS A 308 -11.80 22.78 11.94
N ALA A 309 -11.95 23.94 11.30
CA ALA A 309 -13.13 24.27 10.50
C ALA A 309 -12.67 24.75 9.14
N LEU A 310 -13.08 24.05 8.09
CA LEU A 310 -12.71 24.43 6.73
C LEU A 310 -13.50 25.64 6.28
N TRP A 311 -12.82 26.61 5.66
CA TRP A 311 -13.42 27.80 5.11
C TRP A 311 -12.79 28.11 3.74
N SER A 312 -13.46 28.91 2.92
CA SER A 312 -12.99 29.28 1.58
C SER A 312 -13.27 30.74 1.32
N ASP A 313 -12.37 31.40 0.59
CA ASP A 313 -12.61 32.72 0.03
C ASP A 313 -13.41 32.66 -1.28
N GLY A 314 -13.66 31.43 -1.78
CA GLY A 314 -14.35 31.20 -3.04
C GLY A 314 -15.85 31.44 -2.95
N SER A 315 -16.52 31.24 -4.07
CA SER A 315 -17.98 31.44 -4.18
C SER A 315 -18.74 30.40 -3.31
N GLU A 316 -19.96 30.75 -2.94
CA GLU A 316 -20.87 29.82 -2.26
C GLU A 316 -21.12 28.57 -3.10
N GLY A 317 -21.20 28.73 -4.43
CA GLY A 317 -21.43 27.61 -5.34
C GLY A 317 -22.91 27.25 -5.45
N GLU A 318 -23.20 26.23 -6.24
CA GLU A 318 -24.55 25.73 -6.45
C GLU A 318 -25.04 24.92 -5.26
N PRO A 319 -26.36 24.83 -5.03
CA PRO A 319 -26.93 23.94 -4.04
C PRO A 319 -26.62 22.47 -4.35
N ILE A 320 -26.47 21.68 -3.29
CA ILE A 320 -26.30 20.21 -3.41
C ILE A 320 -27.66 19.62 -3.82
N VAL A 321 -27.65 18.82 -4.89
CA VAL A 321 -28.87 18.16 -5.39
C VAL A 321 -28.95 16.76 -4.79
N LEU A 322 -30.08 16.45 -4.17
CA LEU A 322 -30.38 15.11 -3.64
C LEU A 322 -31.42 14.46 -4.55
N TYR A 323 -31.13 13.26 -5.02
CA TYR A 323 -32.05 12.46 -5.83
C TYR A 323 -32.31 11.13 -5.13
N SER A 324 -33.55 10.80 -4.91
CA SER A 324 -33.97 9.53 -4.31
C SER A 324 -34.50 8.63 -5.43
N ALA A 325 -33.68 7.68 -5.84
CA ALA A 325 -34.01 6.76 -6.93
C ALA A 325 -34.91 5.61 -6.48
N LEU A 326 -35.70 5.08 -7.39
CA LEU A 326 -36.55 3.91 -7.16
C LEU A 326 -35.74 2.61 -7.07
N ASN A 327 -34.62 2.53 -7.81
CA ASN A 327 -33.73 1.39 -7.85
C ASN A 327 -32.40 1.78 -8.47
N GLU A 328 -31.43 0.86 -8.50
CA GLU A 328 -30.08 1.10 -9.01
C GLU A 328 -30.04 1.53 -10.51
N LYS A 329 -31.00 1.05 -11.30
CA LYS A 329 -31.11 1.41 -12.72
C LYS A 329 -31.58 2.86 -12.89
N ASP A 330 -32.59 3.26 -12.10
CA ASP A 330 -33.11 4.61 -12.08
C ASP A 330 -32.01 5.59 -11.63
N GLU A 331 -31.27 5.25 -10.59
CA GLU A 331 -30.10 6.02 -10.14
C GLU A 331 -29.09 6.23 -11.26
N ALA A 332 -28.70 5.13 -11.92
CA ALA A 332 -27.69 5.16 -12.96
C ALA A 332 -28.14 5.98 -14.17
N ASN A 333 -29.40 5.86 -14.57
CA ASN A 333 -29.97 6.64 -15.69
C ASN A 333 -30.02 8.12 -15.35
N TRP A 334 -30.41 8.45 -14.11
CA TRP A 334 -30.44 9.84 -13.65
C TRP A 334 -29.03 10.46 -13.68
N VAL A 335 -28.04 9.70 -13.19
CA VAL A 335 -26.63 10.16 -13.21
C VAL A 335 -26.17 10.41 -14.65
N ALA A 336 -26.43 9.47 -15.57
CA ALA A 336 -26.04 9.60 -16.97
C ALA A 336 -26.71 10.83 -17.61
N GLY A 337 -28.00 11.05 -17.35
CA GLY A 337 -28.72 12.25 -17.83
C GLY A 337 -28.15 13.56 -17.25
N ARG A 338 -27.72 13.56 -15.99
CA ARG A 338 -27.08 14.72 -15.38
C ARG A 338 -25.72 15.04 -16.05
N ILE A 339 -24.98 14.00 -16.42
CA ILE A 339 -23.71 14.17 -17.15
C ILE A 339 -23.98 14.81 -18.52
N GLU A 340 -24.96 14.28 -19.25
CA GLU A 340 -25.34 14.81 -20.56
C GLU A 340 -25.71 16.31 -20.47
N LYS A 341 -26.54 16.64 -19.49
CA LYS A 341 -26.91 18.04 -19.24
C LYS A 341 -25.70 18.91 -18.92
N ALA A 342 -24.82 18.46 -18.03
CA ALA A 342 -23.62 19.21 -17.67
C ALA A 342 -22.71 19.44 -18.90
N GLN A 343 -22.64 18.47 -19.82
CA GLN A 343 -21.89 18.64 -21.07
C GLN A 343 -22.54 19.67 -21.98
N GLN A 344 -23.87 19.66 -22.06
CA GLN A 344 -24.63 20.66 -22.85
C GLN A 344 -24.40 22.07 -22.29
N ASP A 345 -24.26 22.16 -20.95
CA ASP A 345 -23.96 23.43 -20.26
C ASP A 345 -22.46 23.82 -20.36
N GLY A 346 -21.64 23.02 -21.07
CA GLY A 346 -20.25 23.35 -21.39
C GLY A 346 -19.20 22.70 -20.51
N LEU A 347 -19.59 21.83 -19.56
CA LEU A 347 -18.62 21.19 -18.68
C LEU A 347 -17.93 20.02 -19.42
N ALA A 348 -16.61 20.02 -19.44
CA ALA A 348 -15.84 18.95 -20.09
C ALA A 348 -15.96 17.64 -19.27
N ARG A 349 -16.06 16.50 -19.98
CA ARG A 349 -16.20 15.19 -19.34
C ARG A 349 -15.09 14.89 -18.32
N ARG A 350 -13.87 15.35 -18.58
CA ARG A 350 -12.73 15.16 -17.66
C ARG A 350 -12.92 15.86 -16.31
N GLU A 351 -13.86 16.79 -16.22
CA GLU A 351 -14.17 17.54 -15.00
C GLU A 351 -15.31 16.89 -14.20
N ILE A 352 -15.84 15.75 -14.68
CA ILE A 352 -16.97 15.05 -14.05
C ILE A 352 -16.46 13.73 -13.44
N ALA A 353 -16.81 13.46 -12.18
CA ALA A 353 -16.48 12.21 -11.52
C ALA A 353 -17.72 11.62 -10.85
N ILE A 354 -17.87 10.30 -10.95
CA ILE A 354 -18.89 9.53 -10.24
C ILE A 354 -18.19 8.77 -9.10
N LEU A 355 -18.62 9.00 -7.87
CA LEU A 355 -18.10 8.30 -6.70
C LEU A 355 -19.16 7.31 -6.20
N TYR A 356 -18.74 6.09 -5.88
CA TYR A 356 -19.64 5.05 -5.35
C TYR A 356 -18.94 4.27 -4.23
N ARG A 357 -19.72 3.67 -3.34
CA ARG A 357 -19.20 3.01 -2.14
C ARG A 357 -18.52 1.66 -2.41
N SER A 358 -19.06 0.90 -3.37
CA SER A 358 -18.54 -0.45 -3.65
C SER A 358 -18.47 -0.71 -5.16
N ASN A 359 -17.53 -1.57 -5.56
CA ASN A 359 -17.36 -1.93 -6.97
C ASN A 359 -18.59 -2.61 -7.57
N ALA A 360 -19.46 -3.19 -6.75
CA ALA A 360 -20.70 -3.80 -7.24
C ALA A 360 -21.62 -2.78 -7.92
N GLN A 361 -21.59 -1.53 -7.45
CA GLN A 361 -22.43 -0.44 -7.99
C GLN A 361 -21.97 0.01 -9.38
N SER A 362 -20.72 -0.25 -9.76
CA SER A 362 -20.19 0.23 -11.05
C SER A 362 -20.95 -0.32 -12.24
N ARG A 363 -21.45 -1.56 -12.15
CA ARG A 363 -22.09 -2.26 -13.27
C ARG A 363 -23.31 -1.49 -13.82
N ALA A 364 -24.22 -1.07 -12.94
CA ALA A 364 -25.41 -0.31 -13.36
C ALA A 364 -25.02 1.02 -13.99
N LEU A 365 -24.03 1.71 -13.39
CA LEU A 365 -23.53 2.98 -13.92
C LEU A 365 -22.86 2.79 -15.28
N GLU A 366 -22.05 1.74 -15.46
CA GLU A 366 -21.40 1.42 -16.73
C GLU A 366 -22.43 1.14 -17.84
N GLU A 367 -23.45 0.34 -17.52
CA GLU A 367 -24.53 0.01 -18.46
C GLU A 367 -25.27 1.29 -18.93
N ALA A 368 -25.60 2.18 -17.98
CA ALA A 368 -26.29 3.45 -18.31
C ALA A 368 -25.42 4.38 -19.17
N LEU A 369 -24.12 4.50 -18.82
CA LEU A 369 -23.18 5.32 -19.59
C LEU A 369 -22.99 4.80 -21.01
N LEU A 370 -22.90 3.47 -21.17
CA LEU A 370 -22.75 2.83 -22.48
C LEU A 370 -24.00 3.05 -23.35
N MET A 371 -25.18 2.94 -22.76
CA MET A 371 -26.44 3.17 -23.48
C MET A 371 -26.57 4.59 -24.01
N GLN A 372 -25.99 5.57 -23.29
CA GLN A 372 -26.00 6.98 -23.69
C GLN A 372 -24.74 7.39 -24.44
N TRP A 373 -23.88 6.41 -24.82
CA TRP A 373 -22.63 6.64 -25.56
C TRP A 373 -21.68 7.63 -24.85
N ILE A 374 -21.71 7.64 -23.50
CA ILE A 374 -20.83 8.48 -22.69
C ILE A 374 -19.55 7.70 -22.42
N PRO A 375 -18.40 8.08 -23.00
CA PRO A 375 -17.13 7.42 -22.66
C PRO A 375 -16.70 7.70 -21.22
N TYR A 376 -16.21 6.67 -20.54
CA TYR A 376 -15.85 6.75 -19.14
C TYR A 376 -14.54 5.99 -18.86
N ARG A 377 -13.98 6.19 -17.68
CA ARG A 377 -12.81 5.47 -17.20
C ARG A 377 -13.03 5.08 -15.74
N ILE A 378 -12.79 3.82 -15.41
CA ILE A 378 -12.92 3.35 -14.02
C ILE A 378 -11.56 3.47 -13.33
N HIS A 379 -11.57 4.06 -12.15
CA HIS A 379 -10.41 4.11 -11.27
C HIS A 379 -10.68 3.22 -10.06
N GLY A 380 -9.73 2.32 -9.73
CA GLY A 380 -9.85 1.44 -8.56
C GLY A 380 -10.62 0.15 -8.78
N GLY A 381 -11.10 -0.12 -10.00
CA GLY A 381 -11.67 -1.43 -10.37
C GLY A 381 -10.58 -2.48 -10.55
N LEU A 382 -10.96 -3.69 -10.96
CA LEU A 382 -10.02 -4.76 -11.27
C LEU A 382 -9.02 -4.27 -12.32
N ARG A 383 -7.78 -4.08 -11.90
CA ARG A 383 -6.72 -3.62 -12.80
C ARG A 383 -6.45 -4.70 -13.84
N PHE A 384 -5.95 -4.30 -15.00
CA PHE A 384 -5.56 -5.22 -16.08
C PHE A 384 -4.72 -6.38 -15.53
N TYR A 385 -3.73 -6.07 -14.67
CA TYR A 385 -2.82 -7.07 -14.11
C TYR A 385 -3.47 -7.96 -13.02
N ASP A 386 -4.64 -7.59 -12.52
CA ASP A 386 -5.36 -8.38 -11.50
C ASP A 386 -6.29 -9.42 -12.12
N ARG A 387 -6.51 -9.34 -13.43
CA ARG A 387 -7.34 -10.32 -14.16
C ARG A 387 -6.67 -11.69 -14.14
N ALA A 388 -7.45 -12.74 -13.92
CA ALA A 388 -6.93 -14.09 -13.75
C ALA A 388 -6.07 -14.54 -14.94
N GLU A 389 -6.51 -14.26 -16.16
CA GLU A 389 -5.80 -14.63 -17.39
C GLU A 389 -4.44 -13.89 -17.49
N ILE A 390 -4.39 -12.63 -17.08
CA ILE A 390 -3.16 -11.84 -17.10
C ILE A 390 -2.18 -12.33 -16.02
N ARG A 391 -2.70 -12.60 -14.80
CA ARG A 391 -1.90 -13.17 -13.72
C ARG A 391 -1.31 -14.53 -14.12
N ASN A 392 -2.06 -15.35 -14.85
CA ASN A 392 -1.57 -16.63 -15.33
C ASN A 392 -0.45 -16.44 -16.36
N ALA A 393 -0.62 -15.48 -17.28
CA ALA A 393 0.44 -15.13 -18.26
C ALA A 393 1.71 -14.63 -17.54
N ILE A 394 1.53 -13.76 -16.56
CA ILE A 394 2.66 -13.24 -15.75
C ILE A 394 3.35 -14.37 -14.99
N ALA A 395 2.59 -15.34 -14.46
CA ALA A 395 3.17 -16.49 -13.77
C ALA A 395 4.08 -17.31 -14.69
N TRP A 396 3.67 -17.50 -15.97
CA TRP A 396 4.53 -18.13 -16.98
C TRP A 396 5.81 -17.34 -17.21
N LEU A 397 5.70 -16.01 -17.36
CA LEU A 397 6.89 -15.15 -17.55
C LEU A 397 7.82 -15.21 -16.32
N ARG A 398 7.27 -15.23 -15.12
CA ARG A 398 8.05 -15.36 -13.88
C ARG A 398 8.82 -16.68 -13.83
N LEU A 399 8.22 -17.78 -14.35
CA LEU A 399 8.92 -19.08 -14.42
C LEU A 399 10.06 -19.05 -15.43
N LEU A 400 9.92 -18.30 -16.54
CA LEU A 400 11.01 -18.14 -17.51
C LEU A 400 12.17 -17.35 -16.90
N GLU A 401 11.85 -16.33 -16.09
CA GLU A 401 12.85 -15.52 -15.42
C GLU A 401 13.50 -16.26 -14.24
N ASN A 402 12.69 -16.95 -13.44
CA ASN A 402 13.15 -17.67 -12.26
C ASN A 402 12.43 -19.02 -12.16
N ARG A 403 13.13 -20.08 -12.53
CA ARG A 403 12.60 -21.46 -12.52
C ARG A 403 12.33 -21.98 -11.11
N ALA A 404 12.89 -21.33 -10.08
CA ALA A 404 12.66 -21.69 -8.66
C ALA A 404 11.41 -21.02 -8.07
N ASN A 405 10.56 -20.38 -8.89
CA ASN A 405 9.37 -19.69 -8.39
C ASN A 405 8.21 -20.69 -8.22
N ASP A 406 8.15 -21.31 -7.04
CA ASP A 406 7.13 -22.33 -6.71
C ASP A 406 5.71 -21.76 -6.79
N ALA A 407 5.50 -20.53 -6.31
CA ALA A 407 4.17 -19.90 -6.34
C ALA A 407 3.66 -19.73 -7.77
N ALA A 408 4.55 -19.30 -8.69
CA ALA A 408 4.19 -19.17 -10.10
C ALA A 408 3.92 -20.55 -10.73
N LEU A 409 4.73 -21.56 -10.39
CA LEU A 409 4.51 -22.92 -10.89
C LEU A 409 3.17 -23.49 -10.42
N GLU A 410 2.88 -23.39 -9.13
CA GLU A 410 1.62 -23.89 -8.57
C GLU A 410 0.40 -23.22 -9.20
N ARG A 411 0.52 -21.92 -9.53
CA ARG A 411 -0.56 -21.19 -10.18
C ARG A 411 -0.87 -21.73 -11.58
N VAL A 412 0.15 -22.11 -12.36
CA VAL A 412 -0.04 -22.42 -13.79
C VAL A 412 0.09 -23.92 -14.13
N ILE A 413 0.48 -24.76 -13.18
CA ILE A 413 0.78 -26.18 -13.47
C ILE A 413 -0.42 -26.93 -14.09
N ASN A 414 -1.64 -26.53 -13.76
CA ASN A 414 -2.88 -27.09 -14.32
C ASN A 414 -3.61 -26.10 -15.24
N LEU A 415 -2.91 -25.09 -15.77
CA LEU A 415 -3.48 -24.14 -16.73
C LEU A 415 -2.65 -24.15 -18.02
N PRO A 416 -3.12 -24.79 -19.10
CA PRO A 416 -4.37 -25.58 -19.21
C PRO A 416 -4.34 -26.89 -18.40
N PRO A 417 -5.50 -27.56 -18.21
CA PRO A 417 -5.55 -28.78 -17.39
C PRO A 417 -4.58 -29.86 -17.90
N ARG A 418 -3.74 -30.37 -17.00
CA ARG A 418 -2.71 -31.39 -17.31
C ARG A 418 -2.88 -32.68 -16.49
N GLY A 419 -3.97 -32.77 -15.72
CA GLY A 419 -4.26 -33.95 -14.92
C GLY A 419 -3.32 -34.11 -13.72
N ILE A 420 -2.70 -33.05 -13.25
CA ILE A 420 -1.82 -33.07 -12.06
C ILE A 420 -2.68 -32.76 -10.85
N GLY A 421 -3.05 -33.82 -10.11
CA GLY A 421 -3.87 -33.68 -8.92
C GLY A 421 -3.07 -33.22 -7.69
N GLU A 422 -3.79 -32.83 -6.66
CA GLU A 422 -3.19 -32.34 -5.40
C GLU A 422 -2.18 -33.32 -4.81
N ARG A 423 -2.49 -34.63 -4.84
CA ARG A 423 -1.57 -35.66 -4.34
C ARG A 423 -0.22 -35.65 -5.09
N THR A 424 -0.26 -35.42 -6.42
CA THR A 424 0.96 -35.31 -7.22
C THR A 424 1.75 -34.05 -6.86
N LEU A 425 1.03 -32.96 -6.64
CA LEU A 425 1.67 -31.69 -6.19
C LEU A 425 2.31 -31.86 -4.82
N GLN A 426 1.66 -32.55 -3.89
CA GLN A 426 2.25 -32.85 -2.56
C GLN A 426 3.54 -33.68 -2.69
N ILE A 427 3.56 -34.67 -3.56
CA ILE A 427 4.76 -35.48 -3.81
C ILE A 427 5.89 -34.61 -4.37
N LEU A 428 5.59 -33.74 -5.30
CA LEU A 428 6.58 -32.83 -5.89
C LEU A 428 7.15 -31.85 -4.85
N ARG A 429 6.30 -31.34 -4.05
CA ARG A 429 6.71 -30.50 -2.93
C ARG A 429 7.60 -31.21 -1.92
N UNK A 430 7.20 -32.28 -1.74
CA UNK A 430 7.90 -33.09 -0.79
C UNK A 430 9.24 -33.50 -1.34
N UNK A 431 9.30 -33.61 -2.48
CA UNK A 431 10.48 -33.91 -3.12
C UNK A 431 11.42 -32.76 -3.14
N UNK A 432 10.94 -31.79 -3.25
CA UNK A 432 11.67 -30.61 -3.18
C UNK A 432 12.22 -30.33 -1.82
N UNK A 433 11.70 -30.72 -1.06
CA UNK A 433 12.14 -30.60 0.24
C UNK A 433 13.28 -31.48 0.60
N UNK A 434 13.13 -32.34 -0.03
CA UNK A 434 14.10 -33.35 0.14
C UNK A 434 15.43 -33.06 -0.49
N ARG A 435 15.39 -32.26 -1.37
CA ARG A 435 16.60 -31.83 -2.05
C ARG A 435 16.72 -30.32 -1.95
N ALA A 436 17.36 -29.82 -0.96
CA ALA A 436 17.46 -28.38 -0.66
C ALA A 436 18.11 -27.52 -1.81
N ALA A 437 18.62 -28.15 -2.82
CA ALA A 437 19.25 -27.45 -3.96
C ALA A 437 18.49 -27.59 -5.27
N ASP A 438 17.45 -28.41 -5.33
CA ASP A 438 16.75 -28.69 -6.59
C ASP A 438 15.52 -27.82 -6.76
N LEU A 439 15.40 -27.20 -7.92
CA LEU A 439 14.25 -26.36 -8.31
C LEU A 439 13.01 -27.24 -8.57
N PRO A 440 11.80 -26.73 -8.34
CA PRO A 440 10.59 -27.52 -8.61
C PRO A 440 10.44 -27.95 -10.07
N VAL A 441 10.99 -27.19 -11.01
CA VAL A 441 11.00 -27.53 -12.43
C VAL A 441 11.88 -28.74 -12.67
N ASP A 442 13.01 -28.81 -12.01
CA ASP A 442 13.94 -29.94 -12.13
C ASP A 442 13.40 -31.19 -11.41
N SER A 443 12.71 -31.02 -10.27
CA SER A 443 12.10 -32.17 -9.58
C SER A 443 10.94 -32.77 -10.39
N VAL A 444 10.21 -31.96 -11.17
CA VAL A 444 9.18 -32.45 -12.11
C VAL A 444 9.84 -33.33 -13.18
N GLY A 445 11.02 -32.95 -13.68
CA GLY A 445 11.79 -33.72 -14.63
C GLY A 445 12.30 -35.05 -14.09
N ALA A 446 12.86 -35.02 -12.87
CA ALA A 446 13.45 -36.21 -12.22
C ALA A 446 12.41 -37.30 -11.89
N HIS A 447 11.22 -36.88 -11.44
CA HIS A 447 10.15 -37.84 -11.10
C HIS A 447 9.44 -38.40 -12.32
N ALA A 448 9.51 -37.76 -13.48
CA ALA A 448 8.92 -38.28 -14.73
C ALA A 448 9.68 -39.47 -15.31
N GLY A 449 10.96 -39.67 -14.92
CA GLY A 449 11.80 -40.76 -15.38
C GLY A 449 11.68 -42.05 -14.55
N GLY A 450 11.16 -42.00 -13.34
CA GLY A 450 11.08 -43.15 -12.42
C GLY A 450 9.73 -43.88 -12.48
N GLY A 451 9.61 -44.69 -13.39
CA GLY A 451 8.59 -45.54 -13.95
C GLY A 451 7.32 -46.00 -13.23
N CYS A 452 7.00 -45.82 -11.98
CA CYS A 452 5.87 -46.57 -11.42
C CYS A 452 4.64 -45.80 -10.96
N PHE A 453 4.78 -44.52 -10.65
CA PHE A 453 3.67 -43.77 -10.03
C PHE A 453 2.86 -42.88 -10.99
N LEU A 454 3.30 -42.74 -12.24
CA LEU A 454 2.71 -41.74 -13.12
C LEU A 454 2.26 -42.29 -14.51
N ARG A 455 2.07 -43.62 -14.65
CA ARG A 455 1.74 -44.22 -15.94
C ARG A 455 0.49 -43.63 -16.64
N PRO A 456 -0.61 -43.26 -15.98
CA PRO A 456 -1.75 -42.68 -16.71
C PRO A 456 -1.60 -41.19 -17.06
N ARG A 457 -0.58 -40.51 -16.52
CA ARG A 457 -0.49 -39.05 -16.59
C ARG A 457 0.78 -38.52 -17.26
N ARG A 458 1.52 -39.38 -17.95
CA ARG A 458 2.76 -39.05 -18.68
C ARG A 458 2.60 -37.97 -19.75
N CYS A 459 1.41 -37.83 -20.28
CA CYS A 459 1.16 -36.89 -21.39
C CYS A 459 1.17 -35.44 -20.97
N GLY A 460 0.72 -35.16 -19.74
CA GLY A 460 0.68 -33.78 -19.18
C GLY A 460 2.06 -33.21 -18.85
N LEU A 461 2.93 -34.06 -18.27
CA LEU A 461 4.27 -33.62 -17.85
C LEU A 461 5.24 -33.41 -19.01
N LYS A 462 5.15 -34.26 -20.06
CA LYS A 462 5.94 -34.09 -21.28
C LYS A 462 5.61 -32.80 -22.06
N ARG A 463 4.37 -32.33 -21.98
CA ARG A 463 3.95 -31.06 -22.60
C ARG A 463 4.50 -29.83 -21.85
N LEU A 464 4.61 -29.93 -20.51
CA LEU A 464 5.20 -28.86 -19.71
C LEU A 464 6.68 -28.64 -20.07
N TYR A 465 7.41 -29.74 -20.27
CA TYR A 465 8.84 -29.69 -20.57
C TYR A 465 9.13 -29.03 -21.93
N ARG A 466 8.23 -29.21 -22.91
CA ARG A 466 8.36 -28.62 -24.25
C ARG A 466 8.02 -27.13 -24.29
N LEU A 467 7.26 -26.63 -23.31
CA LEU A 467 6.88 -25.20 -23.24
C LEU A 467 7.86 -24.38 -22.43
N ALA A 468 8.71 -25.01 -21.60
CA ALA A 468 9.68 -24.34 -20.74
C ALA A 468 11.14 -24.47 -21.26
N GLY A 469 11.37 -25.22 -22.34
CA GLY A 469 12.66 -25.31 -23.01
C GLY A 469 12.74 -24.30 -24.21
#